data_bcfee1a0cf3afbefde6eaa04f743b71e
#
_entry.id   bcfee1a0cf3afbefde6eaa04f743b71e
#
_cell.length_a   1.000
_cell.length_b   1.000
_cell.length_c   1.000
_cell.angle_alpha   90.00
_cell.angle_beta   90.00
_cell.angle_gamma   90.00
#
_symmetry.space_group_name_H-M   'P 1'
#
loop_
_entity.id
_entity.type
_entity.pdbx_description
1 polymer ?
#
loop_
_entity_poly.entity_id
_entity_poly.type
_entity_poly.pdbx_seq_one_letter_code
_entity_poly.pdbx_strand_id
1 'polypeptide(L)'
;MVTMVGNCLLSVAEYTINLSGLSGSARIVVISDLHGKEYGRDNKRLLAKISEQNPDAIFVVGDMLDNNDAKNVFSKTTNLLTELLNIAPVYLSYGNQEKEYSSDIIDGFVNTITENGIIVLDDSFVNCEIGGQKIRIGGTMGHAFPFGRTEEEFQNSKEYIFLKDLEKTDLPTIVLAHMPDTFIFNGAYNYWNNIDLVVSGHTHGGVVRLPFAGGLYAPMQGFFPEYDYGFYMLGEKMKMVITSGLSGYNFIPRFLNLPEICVLNLE
;
A
#
# COMPACT_ATOMS: atom_id res chain seq x y z
N MET A 1 -10.79 22.10 16.81
CA MET A 1 -12.06 21.64 16.21
C MET A 1 -11.89 21.14 14.77
N VAL A 2 -11.15 21.83 13.89
CA VAL A 2 -10.88 21.39 12.49
C VAL A 2 -10.13 20.04 12.41
N THR A 3 -9.16 19.80 13.29
CA THR A 3 -8.36 18.55 13.32
C THR A 3 -9.17 17.33 13.77
N MET A 4 -10.10 17.46 14.71
CA MET A 4 -10.94 16.33 15.17
C MET A 4 -11.97 15.90 14.13
N VAL A 5 -12.54 16.84 13.38
CA VAL A 5 -13.50 16.53 12.32
C VAL A 5 -12.80 15.91 11.12
N GLY A 6 -11.60 16.39 10.76
CA GLY A 6 -10.81 15.87 9.66
C GLY A 6 -10.42 14.39 9.83
N ASN A 7 -10.09 13.96 11.03
CA ASN A 7 -9.71 12.57 11.31
C ASN A 7 -10.89 11.56 11.25
N CYS A 8 -12.12 12.05 11.20
CA CYS A 8 -13.33 11.22 11.08
C CYS A 8 -13.88 11.18 9.65
N LEU A 9 -13.46 12.10 8.79
CA LEU A 9 -13.87 12.11 7.38
C LEU A 9 -12.96 11.19 6.59
N LEU A 10 -13.56 10.35 5.76
CA LEU A 10 -12.86 9.45 4.86
C LEU A 10 -13.05 9.96 3.42
N SER A 11 -11.97 10.38 2.81
CA SER A 11 -11.96 10.86 1.41
C SER A 11 -11.75 9.72 0.43
N VAL A 12 -11.96 10.00 -0.84
CA VAL A 12 -11.64 9.11 -1.97
C VAL A 12 -10.73 9.88 -2.90
N ALA A 13 -9.52 9.35 -3.14
CA ALA A 13 -8.65 9.79 -4.22
C ALA A 13 -8.82 8.82 -5.39
N GLU A 14 -8.86 9.31 -6.61
CA GLU A 14 -9.08 8.48 -7.80
C GLU A 14 -8.06 8.82 -8.88
N TYR A 15 -7.42 7.77 -9.43
CA TYR A 15 -6.41 7.89 -10.48
C TYR A 15 -6.74 6.94 -11.63
N THR A 16 -6.60 7.43 -12.86
CA THR A 16 -6.61 6.59 -14.06
C THR A 16 -5.18 6.28 -14.47
N ILE A 17 -4.87 5.00 -14.57
CA ILE A 17 -3.53 4.49 -14.81
C ILE A 17 -3.54 3.65 -16.09
N ASN A 18 -2.94 4.18 -17.14
CA ASN A 18 -2.76 3.41 -18.39
C ASN A 18 -1.62 2.40 -18.22
N LEU A 19 -1.92 1.12 -18.32
CA LEU A 19 -0.95 0.03 -18.28
C LEU A 19 -0.89 -0.65 -19.64
N SER A 20 0.32 -0.76 -20.20
CA SER A 20 0.52 -1.49 -21.45
C SER A 20 0.17 -2.96 -21.28
N GLY A 21 -0.55 -3.53 -22.25
CA GLY A 21 -0.93 -4.96 -22.24
C GLY A 21 -2.30 -5.25 -21.63
N LEU A 22 -3.02 -4.27 -21.12
CA LEU A 22 -4.43 -4.43 -20.79
C LEU A 22 -5.27 -4.38 -22.08
N SER A 23 -6.33 -5.18 -22.13
CA SER A 23 -7.30 -5.23 -23.24
C SER A 23 -8.65 -4.58 -22.86
N GLY A 24 -8.81 -4.17 -21.62
CA GLY A 24 -9.99 -3.56 -21.04
C GLY A 24 -9.59 -2.81 -19.76
N SER A 25 -10.54 -2.60 -18.87
CA SER A 25 -10.31 -1.87 -17.63
C SER A 25 -10.46 -2.76 -16.39
N ALA A 26 -9.82 -2.34 -15.31
CA ALA A 26 -10.01 -2.92 -13.97
C ALA A 26 -10.07 -1.80 -12.93
N ARG A 27 -10.97 -1.92 -11.95
CA ARG A 27 -11.14 -0.94 -10.88
C ARG A 27 -10.68 -1.52 -9.55
N ILE A 28 -9.70 -0.89 -8.94
CA ILE A 28 -9.05 -1.38 -7.71
C ILE A 28 -9.22 -0.35 -6.61
N VAL A 29 -9.60 -0.79 -5.42
CA VAL A 29 -9.54 0.03 -4.21
C VAL A 29 -8.27 -0.31 -3.45
N VAL A 30 -7.52 0.71 -3.05
CA VAL A 30 -6.32 0.61 -2.24
C VAL A 30 -6.58 1.17 -0.85
N ILE A 31 -6.18 0.42 0.17
CA ILE A 31 -6.13 0.86 1.56
C ILE A 31 -4.75 0.57 2.15
N SER A 32 -4.30 1.41 3.07
CA SER A 32 -3.02 1.29 3.77
C SER A 32 -3.06 2.02 5.11
N ASP A 33 -2.09 1.77 5.97
CA ASP A 33 -1.83 2.56 7.18
C ASP A 33 -3.06 2.69 8.09
N LEU A 34 -3.74 1.58 8.37
CA LEU A 34 -4.89 1.58 9.28
C LEU A 34 -4.46 1.75 10.73
N HIS A 35 -3.34 1.13 11.13
CA HIS A 35 -2.78 1.13 12.49
C HIS A 35 -3.84 0.84 13.56
N GLY A 36 -4.65 -0.21 13.33
CA GLY A 36 -5.70 -0.61 14.26
C GLY A 36 -6.85 0.39 14.44
N LYS A 37 -6.87 1.49 13.70
CA LYS A 37 -7.95 2.48 13.74
C LYS A 37 -9.26 1.89 13.25
N GLU A 38 -10.38 2.35 13.82
CA GLU A 38 -11.70 1.87 13.47
C GLU A 38 -12.57 3.00 12.89
N TYR A 39 -13.20 2.74 11.75
CA TYR A 39 -14.10 3.67 11.06
C TYR A 39 -15.55 3.30 11.27
N GLY A 40 -16.13 3.82 12.35
CA GLY A 40 -17.43 3.39 12.86
C GLY A 40 -17.33 2.01 13.52
N ARG A 41 -18.41 1.54 14.13
CA ARG A 41 -18.43 0.24 14.79
C ARG A 41 -18.15 -0.87 13.77
N ASP A 42 -17.19 -1.74 14.06
CA ASP A 42 -16.76 -2.85 13.21
C ASP A 42 -16.38 -2.41 11.80
N ASN A 43 -15.77 -1.23 11.67
CA ASN A 43 -15.35 -0.64 10.38
C ASN A 43 -16.47 -0.46 9.33
N LYS A 44 -17.75 -0.44 9.73
CA LYS A 44 -18.89 -0.37 8.80
C LYS A 44 -18.84 0.82 7.85
N ARG A 45 -18.28 1.96 8.31
CA ARG A 45 -18.16 3.15 7.44
C ARG A 45 -17.07 2.98 6.38
N LEU A 46 -15.96 2.31 6.72
CA LEU A 46 -14.90 2.00 5.77
C LEU A 46 -15.41 0.99 4.74
N LEU A 47 -16.01 -0.10 5.20
CA LEU A 47 -16.57 -1.16 4.34
C LEU A 47 -17.62 -0.60 3.37
N ALA A 48 -18.54 0.22 3.86
CA ALA A 48 -19.55 0.88 3.01
C ALA A 48 -18.88 1.78 1.95
N LYS A 49 -17.88 2.57 2.36
CA LYS A 49 -17.17 3.47 1.47
C LYS A 49 -16.39 2.73 0.38
N ILE A 50 -15.78 1.58 0.71
CA ILE A 50 -15.10 0.70 -0.24
C ILE A 50 -16.11 0.05 -1.19
N SER A 51 -17.21 -0.48 -0.67
CA SER A 51 -18.26 -1.12 -1.47
C SER A 51 -18.91 -0.16 -2.47
N GLU A 52 -19.11 1.11 -2.10
CA GLU A 52 -19.59 2.17 -3.00
C GLU A 52 -18.73 2.36 -4.25
N GLN A 53 -17.46 1.94 -4.19
CA GLN A 53 -16.52 2.09 -5.32
C GLN A 53 -16.66 0.95 -6.34
N ASN A 54 -17.38 -0.12 -6.04
CA ASN A 54 -17.55 -1.30 -6.90
C ASN A 54 -16.22 -1.83 -7.45
N PRO A 55 -15.25 -2.20 -6.58
CA PRO A 55 -13.94 -2.65 -7.03
C PRO A 55 -13.97 -4.07 -7.59
N ASP A 56 -13.11 -4.34 -8.59
CA ASP A 56 -12.80 -5.68 -9.07
C ASP A 56 -11.79 -6.39 -8.16
N ALA A 57 -10.98 -5.62 -7.41
CA ALA A 57 -10.06 -6.11 -6.39
C ALA A 57 -9.77 -5.05 -5.33
N ILE A 58 -9.30 -5.48 -4.16
CA ILE A 58 -8.86 -4.61 -3.07
C ILE A 58 -7.39 -4.89 -2.77
N PHE A 59 -6.56 -3.85 -2.83
CA PHE A 59 -5.16 -3.89 -2.44
C PHE A 59 -4.97 -3.32 -1.04
N VAL A 60 -4.37 -4.11 -0.16
CA VAL A 60 -4.02 -3.71 1.21
C VAL A 60 -2.50 -3.56 1.27
N VAL A 61 -2.02 -2.33 1.38
CA VAL A 61 -0.61 -2.00 1.22
C VAL A 61 0.03 -1.69 2.57
N GLY A 62 0.00 -2.68 3.46
CA GLY A 62 0.71 -2.69 4.74
C GLY A 62 0.19 -1.76 5.83
N ASP A 63 0.81 -1.87 7.00
CA ASP A 63 0.56 -1.12 8.23
C ASP A 63 -0.91 -1.12 8.67
N MET A 64 -1.52 -2.30 8.60
CA MET A 64 -2.88 -2.52 9.11
C MET A 64 -2.90 -2.70 10.62
N LEU A 65 -1.81 -3.22 11.17
CA LEU A 65 -1.62 -3.50 12.59
C LEU A 65 -1.00 -2.29 13.32
N ASP A 66 -1.08 -2.31 14.66
CA ASP A 66 -0.43 -1.33 15.55
C ASP A 66 0.13 -2.07 16.77
N ASN A 67 1.37 -1.79 17.14
CA ASN A 67 2.09 -2.45 18.22
C ASN A 67 1.50 -2.24 19.63
N ASN A 68 0.55 -1.32 19.80
CA ASN A 68 0.11 -0.90 21.13
C ASN A 68 -0.92 -1.84 21.81
N ASP A 69 -1.66 -2.67 21.06
CA ASP A 69 -2.63 -3.63 21.62
C ASP A 69 -2.83 -4.85 20.71
N ALA A 70 -1.82 -5.71 20.65
CA ALA A 70 -1.75 -6.81 19.70
C ALA A 70 -3.03 -7.67 19.63
N LYS A 71 -3.61 -8.11 20.78
CA LYS A 71 -4.73 -9.06 20.76
C LYS A 71 -6.01 -8.49 20.15
N ASN A 72 -6.37 -7.26 20.52
CA ASN A 72 -7.59 -6.61 20.01
C ASN A 72 -7.41 -6.14 18.56
N VAL A 73 -6.21 -5.65 18.23
CA VAL A 73 -5.89 -5.18 16.88
C VAL A 73 -5.91 -6.33 15.89
N PHE A 74 -5.30 -7.48 16.20
CA PHE A 74 -5.36 -8.66 15.33
C PHE A 74 -6.79 -9.11 15.03
N SER A 75 -7.60 -9.26 16.07
CA SER A 75 -9.00 -9.69 15.92
C SER A 75 -9.80 -8.72 15.04
N LYS A 76 -9.69 -7.41 15.30
CA LYS A 76 -10.39 -6.38 14.52
C LYS A 76 -9.90 -6.29 13.08
N THR A 77 -8.60 -6.39 12.87
CA THR A 77 -8.00 -6.36 11.53
C THR A 77 -8.37 -7.61 10.75
N THR A 78 -8.31 -8.80 11.37
CA THR A 78 -8.78 -10.04 10.74
C THR A 78 -10.23 -9.93 10.32
N ASN A 79 -11.11 -9.44 11.20
CA ASN A 79 -12.53 -9.25 10.87
C ASN A 79 -12.72 -8.28 9.70
N LEU A 80 -12.03 -7.14 9.71
CA LEU A 80 -12.09 -6.18 8.60
C LEU A 80 -11.65 -6.84 7.28
N LEU A 81 -10.49 -7.49 7.26
CA LEU A 81 -9.96 -8.14 6.06
C LEU A 81 -10.91 -9.23 5.53
N THR A 82 -11.51 -10.01 6.44
CA THR A 82 -12.51 -11.03 6.07
C THR A 82 -13.77 -10.40 5.48
N GLU A 83 -14.26 -9.30 6.06
CA GLU A 83 -15.42 -8.59 5.51
C GLU A 83 -15.14 -7.96 4.13
N LEU A 84 -13.89 -7.55 3.85
CA LEU A 84 -13.50 -7.06 2.52
C LEU A 84 -13.66 -8.12 1.44
N LEU A 85 -13.50 -9.41 1.75
CA LEU A 85 -13.72 -10.52 0.79
C LEU A 85 -15.16 -10.62 0.31
N ASN A 86 -16.13 -10.11 1.08
CA ASN A 86 -17.52 -10.02 0.65
C ASN A 86 -17.74 -8.95 -0.44
N ILE A 87 -16.75 -8.07 -0.65
CA ILE A 87 -16.81 -6.99 -1.64
C ILE A 87 -16.03 -7.39 -2.91
N ALA A 88 -14.76 -7.79 -2.76
CA ALA A 88 -13.90 -8.20 -3.87
C ALA A 88 -12.70 -9.03 -3.37
N PRO A 89 -11.96 -9.74 -4.25
CA PRO A 89 -10.70 -10.38 -3.90
C PRO A 89 -9.72 -9.42 -3.25
N VAL A 90 -9.02 -9.88 -2.19
CA VAL A 90 -8.10 -9.06 -1.40
C VAL A 90 -6.67 -9.55 -1.55
N TYR A 91 -5.77 -8.64 -1.91
CA TYR A 91 -4.33 -8.84 -2.00
C TYR A 91 -3.66 -7.95 -0.95
N LEU A 92 -2.82 -8.54 -0.10
CA LEU A 92 -2.17 -7.85 1.01
C LEU A 92 -0.66 -7.98 0.93
N SER A 93 0.06 -6.84 0.99
CA SER A 93 1.50 -6.81 1.27
C SER A 93 1.75 -6.31 2.69
N TYR A 94 2.89 -6.68 3.27
CA TYR A 94 3.27 -6.19 4.59
C TYR A 94 3.74 -4.75 4.56
N GLY A 95 3.49 -4.04 5.69
CA GLY A 95 4.19 -2.83 6.06
C GLY A 95 5.25 -3.09 7.12
N ASN A 96 5.87 -2.03 7.61
CA ASN A 96 6.89 -2.14 8.64
C ASN A 96 6.29 -2.54 9.99
N GLN A 97 5.04 -2.19 10.27
CA GLN A 97 4.38 -2.59 11.52
C GLN A 97 4.17 -4.11 11.61
N GLU A 98 3.79 -4.77 10.51
CA GLU A 98 3.68 -6.22 10.48
C GLU A 98 5.03 -6.90 10.73
N LYS A 99 6.14 -6.33 10.25
CA LYS A 99 7.50 -6.87 10.43
C LYS A 99 8.10 -6.63 11.83
N GLU A 100 7.52 -5.75 12.63
CA GLU A 100 7.96 -5.51 14.02
C GLU A 100 7.48 -6.58 15.00
N TYR A 101 6.46 -7.37 14.64
CA TYR A 101 6.00 -8.48 15.47
C TYR A 101 6.96 -9.68 15.42
N SER A 102 7.02 -10.45 16.50
CA SER A 102 7.74 -11.73 16.48
C SER A 102 7.11 -12.68 15.47
N SER A 103 7.93 -13.56 14.87
CA SER A 103 7.49 -14.51 13.86
C SER A 103 6.28 -15.33 14.31
N ASP A 104 6.29 -15.85 15.53
CA ASP A 104 5.18 -16.66 16.05
C ASP A 104 3.84 -15.93 16.08
N ILE A 105 3.87 -14.64 16.35
CA ILE A 105 2.65 -13.79 16.43
C ILE A 105 2.16 -13.45 15.04
N ILE A 106 3.04 -12.98 14.18
CA ILE A 106 2.65 -12.56 12.82
C ILE A 106 2.24 -13.76 11.97
N ASP A 107 2.93 -14.91 12.10
CA ASP A 107 2.59 -16.14 11.38
C ASP A 107 1.18 -16.64 11.74
N GLY A 108 0.80 -16.56 13.03
CA GLY A 108 -0.56 -16.89 13.48
C GLY A 108 -1.62 -16.00 12.84
N PHE A 109 -1.37 -14.68 12.74
CA PHE A 109 -2.27 -13.74 12.05
C PHE A 109 -2.36 -14.05 10.56
N VAL A 110 -1.22 -14.21 9.91
CA VAL A 110 -1.12 -14.47 8.47
C VAL A 110 -1.80 -15.78 8.09
N ASN A 111 -1.56 -16.84 8.84
CA ASN A 111 -2.25 -18.12 8.63
C ASN A 111 -3.77 -17.95 8.69
N THR A 112 -4.26 -17.24 9.70
CA THR A 112 -5.70 -16.99 9.86
C THR A 112 -6.30 -16.24 8.67
N ILE A 113 -5.68 -15.15 8.23
CA ILE A 113 -6.21 -14.36 7.10
C ILE A 113 -6.08 -15.11 5.78
N THR A 114 -5.03 -15.90 5.60
CA THR A 114 -4.83 -16.75 4.41
C THR A 114 -5.87 -17.88 4.34
N GLU A 115 -6.14 -18.54 5.46
CA GLU A 115 -7.21 -19.55 5.57
C GLU A 115 -8.59 -18.95 5.26
N ASN A 116 -8.82 -17.68 5.56
CA ASN A 116 -10.04 -16.96 5.21
C ASN A 116 -10.10 -16.56 3.71
N GLY A 117 -8.99 -16.67 2.96
CA GLY A 117 -8.95 -16.40 1.52
C GLY A 117 -8.23 -15.11 1.10
N ILE A 118 -7.57 -14.41 2.03
CA ILE A 118 -6.72 -13.26 1.70
C ILE A 118 -5.45 -13.77 0.99
N ILE A 119 -5.08 -13.14 -0.12
CA ILE A 119 -3.83 -13.42 -0.82
C ILE A 119 -2.74 -12.55 -0.23
N VAL A 120 -1.89 -13.15 0.61
CA VAL A 120 -0.77 -12.45 1.26
C VAL A 120 0.48 -12.55 0.39
N LEU A 121 1.10 -11.41 0.13
CA LEU A 121 2.29 -11.25 -0.71
C LEU A 121 3.42 -10.66 0.15
N ASP A 122 4.39 -11.49 0.50
CA ASP A 122 5.61 -11.10 1.22
C ASP A 122 6.82 -11.58 0.40
N ASP A 123 7.49 -10.67 -0.29
CA ASP A 123 8.52 -10.95 -1.29
C ASP A 123 8.10 -12.08 -2.24
N SER A 124 6.86 -12.02 -2.68
CA SER A 124 6.21 -13.04 -3.52
C SER A 124 5.23 -12.40 -4.52
N PHE A 125 4.83 -13.15 -5.53
CA PHE A 125 3.89 -12.68 -6.53
C PHE A 125 2.92 -13.76 -6.99
N VAL A 126 1.81 -13.30 -7.57
CA VAL A 126 0.81 -14.15 -8.24
C VAL A 126 0.47 -13.59 -9.61
N ASN A 127 0.12 -14.48 -10.54
CA ASN A 127 -0.59 -14.10 -11.75
C ASN A 127 -2.07 -14.30 -11.50
N CYS A 128 -2.87 -13.28 -11.73
CA CYS A 128 -4.30 -13.29 -11.45
C CYS A 128 -5.10 -12.63 -12.57
N GLU A 129 -6.40 -12.71 -12.47
CA GLU A 129 -7.34 -12.02 -13.34
C GLU A 129 -8.19 -11.06 -12.51
N ILE A 130 -8.16 -9.77 -12.85
CA ILE A 130 -8.91 -8.69 -12.20
C ILE A 130 -9.68 -7.91 -13.27
N GLY A 131 -11.00 -7.83 -13.14
CA GLY A 131 -11.85 -7.18 -14.16
C GLY A 131 -11.70 -7.81 -15.55
N GLY A 132 -11.41 -9.11 -15.64
CA GLY A 132 -11.14 -9.80 -16.89
C GLY A 132 -9.73 -9.53 -17.47
N GLN A 133 -8.85 -8.82 -16.74
CA GLN A 133 -7.49 -8.50 -17.18
C GLN A 133 -6.49 -9.40 -16.47
N LYS A 134 -5.56 -10.00 -17.23
CA LYS A 134 -4.46 -10.79 -16.68
C LYS A 134 -3.35 -9.86 -16.22
N ILE A 135 -3.02 -9.93 -14.95
CA ILE A 135 -2.06 -9.04 -14.28
C ILE A 135 -1.15 -9.88 -13.38
N ARG A 136 0.12 -9.49 -13.26
CA ARG A 136 1.02 -9.98 -12.24
C ARG A 136 1.05 -9.00 -11.08
N ILE A 137 0.81 -9.48 -9.85
CA ILE A 137 0.87 -8.66 -8.65
C ILE A 137 1.96 -9.22 -7.74
N GLY A 138 2.93 -8.40 -7.38
CA GLY A 138 3.91 -8.68 -6.33
C GLY A 138 3.66 -7.86 -5.09
N GLY A 139 4.15 -8.35 -3.95
CA GLY A 139 4.09 -7.64 -2.69
C GLY A 139 5.42 -7.68 -1.95
N THR A 140 5.82 -6.55 -1.38
CA THR A 140 7.00 -6.40 -0.53
C THR A 140 6.77 -5.30 0.49
N MET A 141 7.49 -5.35 1.61
CA MET A 141 7.51 -4.22 2.53
C MET A 141 8.20 -2.99 1.91
N GLY A 142 9.18 -3.20 1.04
CA GLY A 142 9.86 -2.11 0.35
C GLY A 142 11.03 -1.50 1.12
N HIS A 143 11.79 -2.29 1.88
CA HIS A 143 12.89 -1.78 2.72
C HIS A 143 14.30 -1.91 2.10
N ALA A 144 14.42 -2.38 0.89
CA ALA A 144 15.69 -2.90 0.39
C ALA A 144 16.77 -1.87 0.08
N PHE A 145 16.45 -0.64 -0.29
CA PHE A 145 17.46 0.23 -0.87
C PHE A 145 17.35 1.69 -0.41
N PRO A 146 18.47 2.37 -0.21
CA PRO A 146 19.92 2.05 -0.16
C PRO A 146 20.59 2.44 1.16
N PHE A 147 19.93 2.31 2.30
CA PHE A 147 20.48 2.84 3.56
C PHE A 147 21.70 2.03 4.02
N GLY A 148 22.91 2.55 3.73
CA GLY A 148 24.17 2.03 4.23
C GLY A 148 24.63 0.72 3.57
N ARG A 149 24.00 0.29 2.47
CA ARG A 149 24.41 -0.89 1.70
C ARG A 149 25.22 -0.49 0.46
N THR A 150 26.17 -1.32 0.11
CA THR A 150 26.82 -1.25 -1.20
C THR A 150 25.88 -1.77 -2.29
N GLU A 151 26.18 -1.46 -3.56
CA GLU A 151 25.42 -1.99 -4.68
C GLU A 151 25.42 -3.52 -4.71
N GLU A 152 26.53 -4.15 -4.37
CA GLU A 152 26.66 -5.61 -4.29
C GLU A 152 25.75 -6.19 -3.19
N GLU A 153 25.70 -5.59 -2.01
CA GLU A 153 24.82 -6.00 -0.93
C GLU A 153 23.34 -5.86 -1.32
N PHE A 154 23.01 -4.81 -2.04
CA PHE A 154 21.66 -4.62 -2.58
C PHE A 154 21.28 -5.70 -3.58
N GLN A 155 22.12 -5.94 -4.59
CA GLN A 155 21.86 -6.95 -5.62
C GLN A 155 21.78 -8.38 -5.07
N ASN A 156 22.35 -8.64 -3.90
CA ASN A 156 22.25 -9.91 -3.19
C ASN A 156 21.10 -9.95 -2.16
N SER A 157 20.31 -8.88 -2.03
CA SER A 157 19.16 -8.86 -1.12
C SER A 157 18.00 -9.72 -1.65
N LYS A 158 17.20 -10.24 -0.72
CA LYS A 158 16.00 -11.03 -1.07
C LYS A 158 15.02 -10.22 -1.91
N GLU A 159 14.82 -8.96 -1.56
CA GLU A 159 13.92 -8.06 -2.26
C GLU A 159 14.38 -7.79 -3.70
N TYR A 160 15.69 -7.58 -3.92
CA TYR A 160 16.21 -7.42 -5.27
C TYR A 160 15.98 -8.66 -6.12
N ILE A 161 16.30 -9.83 -5.57
CA ILE A 161 16.10 -11.11 -6.26
C ILE A 161 14.62 -11.32 -6.58
N PHE A 162 13.74 -11.05 -5.60
CA PHE A 162 12.29 -11.13 -5.77
C PHE A 162 11.80 -10.19 -6.89
N LEU A 163 12.19 -8.91 -6.86
CA LEU A 163 11.77 -7.94 -7.87
C LEU A 163 12.32 -8.29 -9.26
N LYS A 164 13.53 -8.85 -9.35
CA LYS A 164 14.08 -9.37 -10.59
C LYS A 164 13.33 -10.59 -11.13
N ASP A 165 12.78 -11.43 -10.27
CA ASP A 165 11.92 -12.54 -10.68
C ASP A 165 10.52 -12.06 -11.07
N LEU A 166 9.99 -11.07 -10.35
CA LEU A 166 8.70 -10.46 -10.61
C LEU A 166 8.62 -9.88 -12.02
N GLU A 167 9.67 -9.18 -12.46
CA GLU A 167 9.68 -8.52 -13.79
C GLU A 167 9.85 -9.49 -14.99
N LYS A 168 10.08 -10.81 -14.74
CA LYS A 168 10.21 -11.83 -15.79
C LYS A 168 8.83 -12.28 -16.31
N THR A 169 8.13 -11.38 -16.99
CA THR A 169 6.80 -11.64 -17.53
C THR A 169 6.46 -10.63 -18.62
N ASP A 170 5.52 -11.00 -19.50
CA ASP A 170 4.89 -10.10 -20.47
C ASP A 170 3.55 -9.52 -19.95
N LEU A 171 3.13 -9.90 -18.73
CA LEU A 171 1.92 -9.36 -18.12
C LEU A 171 2.18 -7.98 -17.53
N PRO A 172 1.18 -7.08 -17.55
CA PRO A 172 1.23 -5.86 -16.74
C PRO A 172 1.59 -6.20 -15.30
N THR A 173 2.57 -5.51 -14.73
CA THR A 173 3.16 -5.85 -13.44
C THR A 173 2.94 -4.73 -12.43
N ILE A 174 2.26 -5.07 -11.34
CA ILE A 174 1.97 -4.16 -10.23
C ILE A 174 2.70 -4.64 -8.98
N VAL A 175 3.34 -3.73 -8.27
CA VAL A 175 3.99 -4.01 -6.99
C VAL A 175 3.27 -3.26 -5.87
N LEU A 176 2.81 -4.00 -4.86
CA LEU A 176 2.35 -3.46 -3.59
C LEU A 176 3.57 -3.32 -2.69
N ALA A 177 4.18 -2.14 -2.65
CA ALA A 177 5.34 -1.84 -1.83
C ALA A 177 4.98 -0.80 -0.79
N HIS A 178 4.81 -1.22 0.47
CA HIS A 178 4.38 -0.30 1.52
C HIS A 178 5.27 0.94 1.59
N MET A 179 6.60 0.76 1.63
CA MET A 179 7.56 1.85 1.63
C MET A 179 7.96 2.20 0.18
N PRO A 180 7.71 3.43 -0.28
CA PRO A 180 8.09 3.85 -1.63
C PRO A 180 9.60 3.91 -1.84
N ASP A 181 10.35 3.94 -0.76
CA ASP A 181 11.79 4.22 -0.67
C ASP A 181 12.61 3.28 -1.56
N THR A 182 12.21 2.01 -1.68
CA THR A 182 12.85 1.00 -2.57
C THR A 182 12.93 1.44 -4.03
N PHE A 183 12.05 2.31 -4.45
CA PHE A 183 11.96 2.73 -5.86
C PHE A 183 12.46 4.16 -6.08
N ILE A 184 12.38 5.03 -5.08
CA ILE A 184 12.66 6.46 -5.25
C ILE A 184 14.10 6.85 -4.91
N PHE A 185 14.73 6.23 -3.90
CA PHE A 185 16.07 6.63 -3.48
C PHE A 185 17.13 6.32 -4.52
N ASN A 186 18.02 7.30 -4.75
CA ASN A 186 19.16 7.19 -5.66
C ASN A 186 18.80 6.71 -7.06
N GLY A 187 17.57 6.96 -7.51
CA GLY A 187 17.11 6.52 -8.82
C GLY A 187 16.93 5.00 -8.93
N ALA A 188 16.60 4.33 -7.82
CA ALA A 188 16.46 2.87 -7.78
C ALA A 188 15.43 2.32 -8.78
N TYR A 189 14.45 3.13 -9.20
CA TYR A 189 13.52 2.75 -10.27
C TYR A 189 14.25 2.36 -11.58
N ASN A 190 15.48 2.82 -11.79
CA ASN A 190 16.26 2.46 -13.01
C ASN A 190 16.77 1.00 -13.01
N TYR A 191 16.71 0.30 -11.88
CA TYR A 191 17.04 -1.12 -11.83
C TYR A 191 15.94 -2.02 -12.45
N TRP A 192 14.71 -1.50 -12.56
CA TRP A 192 13.53 -2.27 -12.95
C TRP A 192 13.04 -1.87 -14.33
N ASN A 193 12.95 -2.84 -15.24
CA ASN A 193 12.61 -2.58 -16.64
C ASN A 193 11.16 -2.90 -16.98
N ASN A 194 10.52 -3.78 -16.19
CA ASN A 194 9.19 -4.33 -16.46
C ASN A 194 8.28 -4.32 -15.23
N ILE A 195 8.40 -3.28 -14.42
CA ILE A 195 7.43 -2.93 -13.37
C ILE A 195 6.67 -1.71 -13.87
N ASP A 196 5.37 -1.86 -14.06
CA ASP A 196 4.53 -0.82 -14.65
C ASP A 196 3.98 0.14 -13.61
N LEU A 197 3.58 -0.39 -12.43
CA LEU A 197 2.97 0.38 -11.37
C LEU A 197 3.47 -0.07 -9.99
N VAL A 198 3.84 0.88 -9.17
CA VAL A 198 4.10 0.72 -7.74
C VAL A 198 2.98 1.40 -6.96
N VAL A 199 2.43 0.70 -5.97
CA VAL A 199 1.41 1.24 -5.06
C VAL A 199 1.97 1.22 -3.64
N SER A 200 2.01 2.39 -3.00
CA SER A 200 2.65 2.58 -1.70
C SER A 200 1.77 3.32 -0.69
N GLY A 201 2.09 3.14 0.59
CA GLY A 201 1.58 3.89 1.72
C GLY A 201 2.70 4.58 2.49
N HIS A 202 2.82 4.32 3.82
CA HIS A 202 3.92 4.68 4.72
C HIS A 202 4.13 6.16 5.00
N THR A 203 3.96 7.01 4.02
CA THR A 203 4.25 8.46 4.12
C THR A 203 3.18 9.25 4.85
N HIS A 204 2.02 8.64 5.07
CA HIS A 204 0.83 9.29 5.65
C HIS A 204 0.47 10.62 4.98
N GLY A 205 0.76 10.77 3.68
CA GLY A 205 0.55 12.01 2.93
C GLY A 205 1.33 13.20 3.48
N GLY A 206 2.50 12.95 4.08
CA GLY A 206 3.34 13.97 4.71
C GLY A 206 2.80 14.48 6.05
N VAL A 207 1.88 13.75 6.68
CA VAL A 207 1.24 13.96 8.00
C VAL A 207 0.46 15.28 8.08
N VAL A 208 1.13 16.41 7.97
CA VAL A 208 0.58 17.77 7.86
C VAL A 208 0.85 18.28 6.46
N ARG A 209 -0.19 18.71 5.75
CA ARG A 209 -0.02 19.29 4.41
C ARG A 209 -0.15 20.81 4.47
N LEU A 210 0.84 21.47 3.91
CA LEU A 210 0.86 22.94 3.83
C LEU A 210 0.44 23.39 2.43
N PRO A 211 -0.40 24.40 2.32
CA PRO A 211 -0.73 24.99 1.02
C PRO A 211 0.55 25.37 0.27
N PHE A 212 0.67 24.94 -0.98
CA PHE A 212 1.79 25.21 -1.90
C PHE A 212 3.13 24.52 -1.55
N ALA A 213 3.29 23.92 -0.36
CA ALA A 213 4.54 23.27 0.07
C ALA A 213 4.44 21.74 0.15
N GLY A 214 3.23 21.17 0.04
CA GLY A 214 3.05 19.72 0.15
C GLY A 214 3.09 19.21 1.59
N GLY A 215 3.52 17.96 1.77
CA GLY A 215 3.66 17.34 3.08
C GLY A 215 4.80 17.93 3.89
N LEU A 216 4.61 17.97 5.20
CA LEU A 216 5.63 18.51 6.10
C LEU A 216 6.73 17.49 6.40
N TYR A 217 6.37 16.21 6.57
CA TYR A 217 7.30 15.17 6.99
C TYR A 217 6.85 13.80 6.48
N ALA A 218 7.79 13.04 5.94
CA ALA A 218 7.58 11.62 5.71
C ALA A 218 8.74 10.80 6.31
N PRO A 219 8.48 9.59 6.83
CA PRO A 219 9.53 8.70 7.28
C PRO A 219 10.57 8.53 6.18
N MET A 220 11.83 8.33 6.54
CA MET A 220 12.98 8.14 5.66
C MET A 220 13.33 9.34 4.75
N GLN A 221 12.37 10.15 4.32
CA GLN A 221 12.61 11.34 3.49
C GLN A 221 12.83 12.63 4.31
N GLY A 222 12.34 12.68 5.56
CA GLY A 222 12.47 13.84 6.43
C GLY A 222 11.46 14.95 6.15
N PHE A 223 11.87 16.21 6.33
CA PHE A 223 11.03 17.39 6.13
C PHE A 223 10.92 17.76 4.66
N PHE A 224 9.69 18.14 4.25
CA PHE A 224 9.33 18.52 2.88
C PHE A 224 9.69 17.42 1.86
N PRO A 225 9.14 16.22 2.05
CA PRO A 225 9.43 15.08 1.19
C PRO A 225 8.97 15.34 -0.26
N GLU A 226 9.72 14.83 -1.21
CA GLU A 226 9.38 14.91 -2.63
C GLU A 226 8.28 13.91 -3.00
N TYR A 227 8.28 12.74 -2.35
CA TYR A 227 7.37 11.63 -2.64
C TYR A 227 6.49 11.34 -1.43
N ASP A 228 5.47 12.15 -1.23
CA ASP A 228 4.62 12.05 -0.04
C ASP A 228 3.19 11.58 -0.31
N TYR A 229 2.64 11.89 -1.48
CA TYR A 229 1.24 11.63 -1.79
C TYR A 229 0.91 11.89 -3.26
N GLY A 230 0.13 10.99 -3.86
CA GLY A 230 -0.39 11.19 -5.20
C GLY A 230 0.27 10.33 -6.26
N PHE A 231 0.17 10.75 -7.50
CA PHE A 231 0.70 10.06 -8.66
C PHE A 231 2.05 10.61 -9.08
N TYR A 232 3.00 9.71 -9.37
CA TYR A 232 4.33 10.05 -9.85
C TYR A 232 4.70 9.21 -11.07
N MET A 233 5.49 9.81 -11.97
CA MET A 233 6.22 9.08 -13.01
C MET A 233 7.68 8.93 -12.54
N LEU A 234 8.14 7.70 -12.40
CA LEU A 234 9.53 7.38 -12.07
C LEU A 234 10.26 6.98 -13.36
N GLY A 235 11.20 7.81 -13.77
CA GLY A 235 11.84 7.66 -15.08
C GLY A 235 10.83 7.79 -16.24
N GLU A 236 10.99 6.93 -17.25
CA GLU A 236 10.17 7.02 -18.48
C GLU A 236 8.94 6.10 -18.47
N LYS A 237 8.91 5.08 -17.63
CA LYS A 237 7.91 4.00 -17.74
C LYS A 237 7.17 3.68 -16.45
N MET A 238 7.88 3.65 -15.32
CA MET A 238 7.31 3.22 -14.05
C MET A 238 6.38 4.28 -13.48
N LYS A 239 5.19 3.88 -13.12
CA LYS A 239 4.21 4.72 -12.43
C LYS A 239 4.23 4.38 -10.95
N MET A 240 3.99 5.37 -10.11
CA MET A 240 3.84 5.17 -8.67
C MET A 240 2.64 5.95 -8.17
N VAL A 241 1.86 5.30 -7.31
CA VAL A 241 0.80 5.95 -6.53
C VAL A 241 1.11 5.77 -5.06
N ILE A 242 1.16 6.87 -4.32
CA ILE A 242 1.34 6.88 -2.87
C ILE A 242 0.04 7.36 -2.25
N THR A 243 -0.61 6.50 -1.46
CA THR A 243 -1.82 6.89 -0.73
C THR A 243 -1.47 7.59 0.57
N SER A 244 -2.34 8.50 1.00
CA SER A 244 -2.19 9.10 2.33
C SER A 244 -2.57 8.16 3.48
N GLY A 245 -3.16 7.01 3.18
CA GLY A 245 -3.53 6.01 4.16
C GLY A 245 -4.70 6.41 5.06
N LEU A 246 -5.09 5.48 5.93
CA LEU A 246 -6.29 5.57 6.77
C LEU A 246 -6.06 6.22 8.14
N SER A 247 -4.84 6.20 8.69
CA SER A 247 -4.55 6.79 10.00
C SER A 247 -3.52 7.93 9.94
N GLY A 248 -3.38 8.63 11.05
CA GLY A 248 -2.29 9.61 11.25
C GLY A 248 -1.02 8.93 11.76
N TYR A 249 0.06 9.69 11.79
CA TYR A 249 1.36 9.24 12.29
C TYR A 249 1.43 9.48 13.81
N ASN A 250 1.40 8.42 14.59
CA ASN A 250 1.54 8.46 16.06
C ASN A 250 0.69 9.57 16.72
N PHE A 251 1.35 10.45 17.49
CA PHE A 251 0.71 11.55 18.25
C PHE A 251 0.49 12.82 17.42
N ILE A 252 0.92 12.85 16.16
CA ILE A 252 0.78 14.04 15.31
C ILE A 252 -0.56 13.95 14.57
N PRO A 253 -1.53 14.83 14.87
CA PRO A 253 -2.80 14.81 14.14
C PRO A 253 -2.61 15.27 12.71
N ARG A 254 -3.31 14.65 11.78
CA ARG A 254 -3.38 15.12 10.40
C ARG A 254 -3.97 16.54 10.34
N PHE A 255 -3.37 17.39 9.54
CA PHE A 255 -3.86 18.73 9.27
C PHE A 255 -3.84 19.00 7.77
N LEU A 256 -4.98 19.42 7.20
CA LEU A 256 -5.20 19.57 5.75
C LEU A 256 -4.84 18.30 4.94
N ASN A 257 -4.98 17.15 5.56
CA ASN A 257 -4.59 15.85 5.05
C ASN A 257 -5.62 14.82 5.55
N LEU A 258 -6.63 14.55 4.75
CA LEU A 258 -7.70 13.64 5.14
C LEU A 258 -7.24 12.18 5.02
N PRO A 259 -7.70 11.30 5.93
CA PRO A 259 -7.63 9.86 5.66
C PRO A 259 -8.37 9.52 4.37
N GLU A 260 -7.83 8.58 3.61
CA GLU A 260 -8.42 8.25 2.32
C GLU A 260 -8.43 6.76 2.01
N ILE A 261 -9.33 6.38 1.12
CA ILE A 261 -9.19 5.22 0.26
C ILE A 261 -8.76 5.70 -1.12
N CYS A 262 -7.86 4.99 -1.75
CA CYS A 262 -7.42 5.33 -3.10
C CYS A 262 -8.10 4.38 -4.11
N VAL A 263 -8.54 4.92 -5.24
CA VAL A 263 -9.16 4.16 -6.34
C VAL A 263 -8.26 4.25 -7.55
N LEU A 264 -7.91 3.10 -8.12
CA LEU A 264 -7.15 2.99 -9.36
C LEU A 264 -8.05 2.44 -10.45
N ASN A 265 -8.24 3.21 -11.51
CA ASN A 265 -8.83 2.73 -12.75
C ASN A 265 -7.69 2.37 -13.69
N LEU A 266 -7.46 1.08 -13.89
CA LEU A 266 -6.48 0.58 -14.83
C LEU A 266 -7.09 0.49 -16.22
N GLU A 267 -6.38 1.02 -17.24
CA GLU A 267 -6.81 1.05 -18.64
C GLU A 267 -5.66 0.65 -19.57
#